data_8b8f3325f3ac9de44d8ed14be9c3ca38
#
_entry.id   8b8f3325f3ac9de44d8ed14be9c3ca38
#
_cell.length_a   1.000
_cell.length_b   1.000
_cell.length_c   1.000
_cell.angle_alpha   90.00
_cell.angle_beta   90.00
_cell.angle_gamma   90.00
#
_symmetry.space_group_name_H-M   'P 1'
#
loop_
_entity.id
_entity.type
_entity.pdbx_description
1 polymer ?
#
loop_
_entity_poly.entity_id
_entity_poly.type
_entity_poly.pdbx_seq_one_letter_code
_entity_poly.pdbx_strand_id
1 'polypeptide(L)'
;YKMVDTCAAEFEAATPYYYSVFGSENEAEETNPQKKVLVLGSGPIRIGQGIEFDYCSVHSTWAFAKEGWETVIVNNNPETVSTDFDIADKLYFEPLTTEDVEAIVKIEKPDGAVVQFGGQTAIKLTESLMKMGVKILGTKAEDVDAAEDRELFDEILEKTQIPRAAGGTVFTAEEAKEVANRLGYPVLVRPSYVLGGQGMKIAFNDEEIEEFIGIINRIAQDHPILVDKYLQGKEIEV
;
A
#
# COMPACT_ATOMS: atom_id res chain seq x y z
N TYR A 1 7.15 20.93 -13.85
CA TYR A 1 7.50 20.99 -12.41
C TYR A 1 8.48 22.13 -12.17
N LYS A 2 8.36 22.75 -11.03
CA LYS A 2 9.31 23.78 -10.58
C LYS A 2 9.83 23.44 -9.19
N MET A 3 11.10 23.78 -8.96
CA MET A 3 11.69 23.72 -7.64
C MET A 3 11.17 24.84 -6.77
N VAL A 4 10.80 24.53 -5.53
CA VAL A 4 10.26 25.53 -4.60
C VAL A 4 11.35 26.02 -3.67
N ASP A 5 11.51 27.34 -3.63
CA ASP A 5 12.35 27.99 -2.63
C ASP A 5 11.65 28.00 -1.27
N THR A 6 12.10 27.14 -0.37
CA THR A 6 11.55 27.01 0.99
C THR A 6 12.16 28.03 1.98
N CYS A 7 13.14 28.82 1.53
CA CYS A 7 13.81 29.82 2.36
C CYS A 7 13.29 31.25 2.14
N ALA A 8 12.17 31.41 1.42
CA ALA A 8 11.53 32.70 1.12
C ALA A 8 12.50 33.75 0.56
N ALA A 9 13.48 33.32 -0.24
CA ALA A 9 14.56 34.12 -0.81
C ALA A 9 15.49 34.82 0.21
N GLU A 10 15.46 34.42 1.47
CA GLU A 10 16.43 34.90 2.48
C GLU A 10 17.82 34.27 2.27
N PHE A 11 17.86 33.02 1.79
CA PHE A 11 19.05 32.30 1.42
C PHE A 11 18.83 31.59 0.09
N GLU A 12 19.89 31.22 -0.60
CA GLU A 12 19.77 30.35 -1.76
C GLU A 12 19.26 28.99 -1.32
N ALA A 13 18.05 28.61 -1.75
CA ALA A 13 17.47 27.32 -1.42
C ALA A 13 18.13 26.22 -2.23
N ALA A 14 18.76 25.30 -1.55
CA ALA A 14 19.32 24.08 -2.13
C ALA A 14 18.42 22.86 -1.89
N THR A 15 17.11 23.07 -1.82
CA THR A 15 16.15 22.00 -1.55
C THR A 15 15.69 21.33 -2.85
N PRO A 16 15.76 20.00 -2.96
CA PRO A 16 15.39 19.27 -4.18
C PRO A 16 13.88 19.03 -4.27
N TYR A 17 13.05 20.01 -3.92
CA TYR A 17 11.59 19.94 -3.83
C TYR A 17 10.94 20.40 -5.12
N TYR A 18 10.20 19.50 -5.77
CA TYR A 18 9.48 19.76 -7.00
C TYR A 18 7.98 19.70 -6.78
N TYR A 19 7.28 20.66 -7.39
CA TYR A 19 5.82 20.76 -7.40
C TYR A 19 5.33 20.94 -8.83
N SER A 20 4.17 20.39 -9.15
CA SER A 20 3.47 20.70 -10.40
C SER A 20 3.04 22.17 -10.43
N VAL A 21 3.17 22.80 -11.57
CA VAL A 21 2.82 24.21 -11.80
C VAL A 21 2.07 24.37 -13.10
N PHE A 22 1.25 25.40 -13.19
CA PHE A 22 0.67 25.81 -14.45
C PHE A 22 1.72 26.55 -15.28
N GLY A 23 1.83 26.20 -16.56
CA GLY A 23 2.76 26.80 -17.48
C GLY A 23 3.59 25.78 -18.26
N SER A 24 4.51 26.29 -19.09
CA SER A 24 5.34 25.46 -19.97
C SER A 24 6.77 25.23 -19.46
N GLU A 25 7.15 25.94 -18.38
CA GLU A 25 8.49 25.80 -17.81
C GLU A 25 8.61 24.54 -16.97
N ASN A 26 9.73 23.81 -17.13
CA ASN A 26 10.04 22.63 -16.36
C ASN A 26 11.48 22.69 -15.87
N GLU A 27 11.67 22.65 -14.55
CA GLU A 27 12.99 22.66 -13.89
C GLU A 27 13.43 21.24 -13.48
N ALA A 28 12.54 20.26 -13.60
CA ALA A 28 12.87 18.85 -13.42
C ALA A 28 13.56 18.32 -14.68
N GLU A 29 14.84 18.66 -14.84
CA GLU A 29 15.63 18.20 -15.97
C GLU A 29 16.14 16.77 -15.76
N GLU A 30 16.26 16.04 -16.87
CA GLU A 30 16.91 14.74 -16.93
C GLU A 30 18.41 14.93 -16.78
N THR A 31 18.93 14.91 -15.56
CA THR A 31 20.27 15.42 -15.27
C THR A 31 21.34 14.35 -15.15
N ASN A 32 21.03 13.05 -15.19
CA ASN A 32 22.04 12.07 -14.85
C ASN A 32 21.99 10.78 -15.68
N PRO A 33 23.13 10.31 -16.23
CA PRO A 33 23.23 8.99 -16.86
C PRO A 33 23.25 7.83 -15.86
N GLN A 34 23.09 8.10 -14.57
CA GLN A 34 23.02 7.07 -13.53
C GLN A 34 21.69 6.34 -13.55
N LYS A 35 21.67 5.12 -13.03
CA LYS A 35 20.44 4.40 -12.77
C LYS A 35 19.58 5.18 -11.77
N LYS A 36 18.29 5.22 -12.03
CA LYS A 36 17.34 5.99 -11.25
C LYS A 36 16.28 5.10 -10.61
N VAL A 37 16.02 5.31 -9.34
CA VAL A 37 14.94 4.65 -8.60
C VAL A 37 13.88 5.64 -8.20
N LEU A 38 12.62 5.27 -8.41
CA LEU A 38 11.44 5.96 -7.90
C LEU A 38 10.95 5.27 -6.62
N VAL A 39 10.94 5.98 -5.51
CA VAL A 39 10.41 5.48 -4.23
C VAL A 39 9.08 6.18 -3.95
N LEU A 40 8.00 5.40 -3.88
CA LEU A 40 6.68 5.94 -3.56
C LEU A 40 6.46 5.91 -2.05
N GLY A 41 6.18 7.08 -1.48
CA GLY A 41 5.84 7.24 -0.08
C GLY A 41 4.42 6.79 0.23
N SER A 42 4.05 6.86 1.51
CA SER A 42 2.73 6.42 2.00
C SER A 42 1.64 7.49 1.93
N GLY A 43 2.02 8.75 1.63
CA GLY A 43 1.12 9.87 1.82
C GLY A 43 0.81 10.10 3.31
N PRO A 44 -0.30 10.77 3.64
CA PRO A 44 -0.74 10.92 5.01
C PRO A 44 -1.00 9.56 5.67
N ILE A 45 -0.51 9.38 6.90
CA ILE A 45 -0.68 8.14 7.67
C ILE A 45 -2.17 7.90 7.92
N ARG A 46 -2.63 6.68 7.69
CA ARG A 46 -4.01 6.25 7.91
C ARG A 46 -4.12 5.41 9.19
N ILE A 47 -5.35 5.27 9.71
CA ILE A 47 -5.63 4.35 10.82
C ILE A 47 -5.17 2.93 10.44
N GLY A 48 -4.41 2.29 11.32
CA GLY A 48 -3.80 0.96 11.09
C GLY A 48 -2.46 0.99 10.38
N GLN A 49 -1.91 2.18 10.07
CA GLN A 49 -0.56 2.37 9.57
C GLN A 49 0.27 3.11 10.63
N GLY A 50 1.56 2.84 10.65
CA GLY A 50 2.51 3.49 11.54
C GLY A 50 3.67 4.14 10.79
N ILE A 51 4.61 4.66 11.54
CA ILE A 51 5.81 5.34 11.04
C ILE A 51 6.76 4.40 10.27
N GLU A 52 6.60 3.09 10.40
CA GLU A 52 7.43 2.07 9.77
C GLU A 52 7.51 2.23 8.24
N PHE A 53 6.43 2.67 7.59
CA PHE A 53 6.43 2.90 6.15
C PHE A 53 7.38 4.03 5.75
N ASP A 54 7.38 5.13 6.50
CA ASP A 54 8.29 6.24 6.26
C ASP A 54 9.73 5.85 6.55
N TYR A 55 9.98 5.18 7.67
CA TYR A 55 11.28 4.63 8.02
C TYR A 55 11.84 3.72 6.92
N CYS A 56 11.03 2.79 6.40
CA CYS A 56 11.44 1.90 5.33
C CYS A 56 11.69 2.65 4.01
N SER A 57 10.92 3.67 3.69
CA SER A 57 11.13 4.53 2.53
C SER A 57 12.47 5.26 2.60
N VAL A 58 12.80 5.85 3.76
CA VAL A 58 14.08 6.53 4.01
C VAL A 58 15.26 5.56 3.85
N HIS A 59 15.20 4.42 4.53
CA HIS A 59 16.29 3.43 4.47
C HIS A 59 16.46 2.81 3.08
N SER A 60 15.36 2.59 2.35
CA SER A 60 15.41 2.16 0.95
C SER A 60 16.12 3.18 0.08
N THR A 61 15.76 4.45 0.22
CA THR A 61 16.36 5.56 -0.52
C THR A 61 17.88 5.63 -0.26
N TRP A 62 18.30 5.60 0.98
CA TRP A 62 19.73 5.60 1.34
C TRP A 62 20.47 4.37 0.84
N ALA A 63 19.82 3.19 0.81
CA ALA A 63 20.45 1.99 0.27
C ALA A 63 20.73 2.12 -1.24
N PHE A 64 19.79 2.65 -2.01
CA PHE A 64 19.97 2.91 -3.43
C PHE A 64 21.02 4.01 -3.69
N ALA A 65 20.98 5.11 -2.94
CA ALA A 65 21.98 6.17 -3.03
C ALA A 65 23.40 5.64 -2.79
N LYS A 66 23.59 4.77 -1.79
CA LYS A 66 24.86 4.13 -1.49
C LYS A 66 25.39 3.25 -2.63
N GLU A 67 24.47 2.64 -3.41
CA GLU A 67 24.81 1.85 -4.60
C GLU A 67 24.98 2.72 -5.87
N GLY A 68 24.95 4.04 -5.73
CA GLY A 68 25.18 4.99 -6.82
C GLY A 68 23.97 5.22 -7.73
N TRP A 69 22.76 4.98 -7.24
CA TRP A 69 21.53 5.32 -7.97
C TRP A 69 21.12 6.75 -7.65
N GLU A 70 20.59 7.44 -8.65
CA GLU A 70 19.83 8.66 -8.42
C GLU A 70 18.49 8.30 -7.78
N THR A 71 18.15 8.97 -6.68
CA THR A 71 16.98 8.67 -5.87
C THR A 71 15.92 9.73 -6.04
N VAL A 72 14.71 9.30 -6.37
CA VAL A 72 13.53 10.17 -6.53
C VAL A 72 12.44 9.68 -5.61
N ILE A 73 11.97 10.53 -4.71
CA ILE A 73 10.81 10.25 -3.86
C ILE A 73 9.58 10.98 -4.39
N VAL A 74 8.42 10.34 -4.33
CA VAL A 74 7.11 10.97 -4.49
C VAL A 74 6.33 10.76 -3.20
N ASN A 75 5.99 11.85 -2.53
CA ASN A 75 5.19 11.83 -1.31
C ASN A 75 4.50 13.17 -1.11
N ASN A 76 3.25 13.15 -0.65
CA ASN A 76 2.46 14.35 -0.37
C ASN A 76 2.24 14.59 1.14
N ASN A 77 3.02 13.95 1.99
CA ASN A 77 3.04 14.20 3.43
C ASN A 77 4.23 15.09 3.78
N PRO A 78 4.06 16.38 4.09
CA PRO A 78 5.18 17.28 4.42
C PRO A 78 5.70 17.08 5.86
N GLU A 79 4.99 16.33 6.69
CA GLU A 79 5.28 16.14 8.11
C GLU A 79 5.98 14.79 8.38
N THR A 80 6.89 14.38 7.50
CA THR A 80 7.55 13.07 7.64
C THR A 80 9.00 13.11 7.15
N VAL A 81 9.85 12.22 7.68
CA VAL A 81 11.30 12.23 7.43
C VAL A 81 11.65 11.95 5.97
N SER A 82 10.89 11.11 5.26
CA SER A 82 11.15 10.83 3.83
C SER A 82 11.05 12.08 2.95
N THR A 83 10.39 13.13 3.43
CA THR A 83 10.27 14.41 2.73
C THR A 83 11.26 15.49 3.21
N ASP A 84 12.23 15.13 4.04
CA ASP A 84 13.32 16.03 4.39
C ASP A 84 14.28 16.20 3.21
N PHE A 85 14.87 17.40 3.12
CA PHE A 85 15.65 17.85 1.96
C PHE A 85 16.95 17.03 1.70
N ASP A 86 17.43 16.31 2.68
CA ASP A 86 18.69 15.56 2.65
C ASP A 86 18.49 14.04 2.48
N ILE A 87 17.28 13.58 2.22
CA ILE A 87 16.96 12.14 2.10
C ILE A 87 17.15 11.63 0.68
N ALA A 88 16.70 12.35 -0.33
CA ALA A 88 16.74 11.95 -1.73
C ALA A 88 17.36 13.05 -2.62
N ASP A 89 17.83 12.66 -3.82
CA ASP A 89 18.33 13.63 -4.79
C ASP A 89 17.21 14.51 -5.33
N LYS A 90 15.98 13.97 -5.43
CA LYS A 90 14.78 14.71 -5.82
C LYS A 90 13.56 14.26 -5.03
N LEU A 91 12.72 15.21 -4.66
CA LEU A 91 11.44 14.98 -4.02
C LEU A 91 10.32 15.67 -4.78
N TYR A 92 9.32 14.93 -5.18
CA TYR A 92 8.07 15.45 -5.75
C TYR A 92 6.99 15.46 -4.67
N PHE A 93 6.53 16.65 -4.30
CA PHE A 93 5.36 16.84 -3.44
C PHE A 93 4.08 16.75 -4.26
N GLU A 94 3.77 15.54 -4.71
CA GLU A 94 2.62 15.30 -5.57
C GLU A 94 1.71 14.23 -4.99
N PRO A 95 0.42 14.26 -5.32
CA PRO A 95 -0.49 13.19 -4.94
C PRO A 95 -0.03 11.83 -5.48
N LEU A 96 -0.25 10.80 -4.69
CA LEU A 96 0.05 9.42 -5.08
C LEU A 96 -1.13 8.85 -5.90
N THR A 97 -1.42 9.50 -7.02
CA THR A 97 -2.42 9.06 -8.01
C THR A 97 -1.72 8.53 -9.26
N THR A 98 -2.45 7.76 -10.06
CA THR A 98 -1.90 7.23 -11.32
C THR A 98 -1.48 8.35 -12.27
N GLU A 99 -2.27 9.42 -12.36
CA GLU A 99 -2.03 10.54 -13.27
C GLU A 99 -0.79 11.33 -12.89
N ASP A 100 -0.64 11.67 -11.61
CA ASP A 100 0.49 12.44 -11.12
C ASP A 100 1.79 11.65 -11.21
N VAL A 101 1.75 10.38 -10.82
CA VAL A 101 2.91 9.48 -10.91
C VAL A 101 3.31 9.21 -12.36
N GLU A 102 2.34 9.08 -13.28
CA GLU A 102 2.62 8.94 -14.71
C GLU A 102 3.38 10.16 -15.27
N ALA A 103 2.99 11.36 -14.87
CA ALA A 103 3.67 12.59 -15.29
C ALA A 103 5.13 12.61 -14.81
N ILE A 104 5.39 12.19 -13.58
CA ILE A 104 6.76 12.10 -13.02
C ILE A 104 7.56 11.00 -13.73
N VAL A 105 6.99 9.83 -13.95
CA VAL A 105 7.65 8.71 -14.68
C VAL A 105 8.07 9.14 -16.09
N LYS A 106 7.25 9.92 -16.80
CA LYS A 106 7.59 10.44 -18.15
C LYS A 106 8.79 11.37 -18.14
N ILE A 107 8.99 12.16 -17.08
CA ILE A 107 10.08 13.09 -16.95
C ILE A 107 11.34 12.38 -16.42
N GLU A 108 11.20 11.63 -15.32
CA GLU A 108 12.33 11.04 -14.64
C GLU A 108 12.83 9.75 -15.30
N LYS A 109 11.97 9.02 -16.02
CA LYS A 109 12.28 7.75 -16.69
C LYS A 109 13.05 6.78 -15.79
N PRO A 110 12.50 6.42 -14.63
CA PRO A 110 13.21 5.59 -13.66
C PRO A 110 13.47 4.17 -14.21
N ASP A 111 14.62 3.59 -13.87
CA ASP A 111 14.94 2.18 -14.16
C ASP A 111 14.10 1.21 -13.36
N GLY A 112 13.49 1.67 -12.27
CA GLY A 112 12.58 0.90 -11.45
C GLY A 112 11.92 1.71 -10.35
N ALA A 113 10.88 1.14 -9.75
CA ALA A 113 10.14 1.75 -8.65
C ALA A 113 10.03 0.81 -7.46
N VAL A 114 10.06 1.38 -6.26
CA VAL A 114 9.79 0.73 -4.98
C VAL A 114 8.42 1.17 -4.51
N VAL A 115 7.51 0.23 -4.32
CA VAL A 115 6.11 0.48 -3.93
C VAL A 115 5.74 -0.07 -2.55
N GLN A 116 6.39 -1.14 -2.10
CA GLN A 116 5.99 -1.87 -0.90
C GLN A 116 6.11 -1.06 0.40
N PHE A 117 6.95 -0.05 0.43
CA PHE A 117 7.16 0.77 1.62
C PHE A 117 6.19 1.96 1.73
N GLY A 118 5.40 2.22 0.71
CA GLY A 118 4.37 3.25 0.71
C GLY A 118 2.98 2.77 1.17
N GLY A 119 2.91 1.56 1.76
CA GLY A 119 1.66 0.98 2.23
C GLY A 119 0.62 0.84 1.12
N GLN A 120 -0.66 0.74 1.50
CA GLN A 120 -1.77 0.56 0.56
C GLN A 120 -1.87 1.65 -0.52
N THR A 121 -1.40 2.87 -0.22
CA THR A 121 -1.43 3.96 -1.19
C THR A 121 -0.51 3.70 -2.38
N ALA A 122 0.74 3.30 -2.11
CA ALA A 122 1.72 3.02 -3.15
C ALA A 122 1.50 1.65 -3.82
N ILE A 123 1.12 0.63 -3.06
CA ILE A 123 0.85 -0.72 -3.57
C ILE A 123 -0.23 -0.70 -4.65
N LYS A 124 -1.28 0.09 -4.49
CA LYS A 124 -2.33 0.26 -5.51
C LYS A 124 -1.85 0.84 -6.84
N LEU A 125 -0.68 1.47 -6.88
CA LEU A 125 -0.08 2.01 -8.09
C LEU A 125 0.76 0.98 -8.86
N THR A 126 0.98 -0.19 -8.30
CA THR A 126 1.87 -1.23 -8.87
C THR A 126 1.47 -1.61 -10.30
N GLU A 127 0.20 -1.92 -10.53
CA GLU A 127 -0.32 -2.28 -11.86
C GLU A 127 -0.18 -1.13 -12.86
N SER A 128 -0.46 0.11 -12.42
CA SER A 128 -0.33 1.30 -13.25
C SER A 128 1.12 1.54 -13.66
N LEU A 129 2.07 1.42 -12.73
CA LEU A 129 3.51 1.54 -13.02
C LEU A 129 3.98 0.49 -14.04
N MET A 130 3.53 -0.75 -13.90
CA MET A 130 3.85 -1.80 -14.87
C MET A 130 3.30 -1.47 -16.26
N LYS A 131 2.07 -0.96 -16.37
CA LYS A 131 1.49 -0.50 -17.64
C LYS A 131 2.29 0.65 -18.27
N MET A 132 2.93 1.48 -17.46
CA MET A 132 3.86 2.54 -17.90
C MET A 132 5.24 1.98 -18.30
N GLY A 133 5.49 0.68 -18.12
CA GLY A 133 6.77 0.04 -18.42
C GLY A 133 7.82 0.17 -17.31
N VAL A 134 7.47 0.63 -16.13
CA VAL A 134 8.37 0.76 -15.00
C VAL A 134 8.52 -0.59 -14.29
N LYS A 135 9.75 -1.01 -14.09
CA LYS A 135 10.05 -2.25 -13.36
C LYS A 135 9.80 -2.06 -11.87
N ILE A 136 9.04 -2.95 -11.26
CA ILE A 136 8.90 -2.99 -9.80
C ILE A 136 10.13 -3.68 -9.20
N LEU A 137 10.77 -2.99 -8.25
CA LEU A 137 11.93 -3.49 -7.51
C LEU A 137 11.48 -4.06 -6.17
N GLY A 138 12.03 -5.21 -5.80
CA GLY A 138 11.62 -5.95 -4.61
C GLY A 138 10.57 -7.00 -4.94
N THR A 139 9.44 -7.02 -4.22
CA THR A 139 8.35 -7.98 -4.44
C THR A 139 7.69 -7.70 -5.80
N LYS A 140 7.52 -8.74 -6.61
CA LYS A 140 6.87 -8.62 -7.92
C LYS A 140 5.39 -8.28 -7.78
N ALA A 141 4.83 -7.65 -8.82
CA ALA A 141 3.43 -7.26 -8.79
C ALA A 141 2.49 -8.46 -8.64
N GLU A 142 2.79 -9.58 -9.33
CA GLU A 142 1.98 -10.79 -9.22
C GLU A 142 1.99 -11.37 -7.80
N ASP A 143 3.12 -11.26 -7.09
CA ASP A 143 3.26 -11.73 -5.71
C ASP A 143 2.56 -10.77 -4.72
N VAL A 144 2.54 -9.46 -5.03
CA VAL A 144 1.76 -8.46 -4.28
C VAL A 144 0.27 -8.75 -4.40
N ASP A 145 -0.21 -8.94 -5.64
CA ASP A 145 -1.62 -9.27 -5.90
C ASP A 145 -2.02 -10.58 -5.21
N ALA A 146 -1.16 -11.60 -5.30
CA ALA A 146 -1.39 -12.89 -4.64
C ALA A 146 -1.41 -12.81 -3.10
N ALA A 147 -0.71 -11.82 -2.50
CA ALA A 147 -0.76 -11.59 -1.07
C ALA A 147 -2.00 -10.77 -0.64
N GLU A 148 -2.53 -9.92 -1.52
CA GLU A 148 -3.72 -9.11 -1.28
C GLU A 148 -5.01 -9.89 -1.53
N ASP A 149 -5.01 -10.80 -2.53
CA ASP A 149 -6.15 -11.65 -2.85
C ASP A 149 -6.24 -12.84 -1.89
N ARG A 150 -7.37 -12.97 -1.22
CA ARG A 150 -7.58 -13.99 -0.18
C ARG A 150 -7.49 -15.41 -0.73
N GLU A 151 -8.05 -15.68 -1.89
CA GLU A 151 -8.09 -17.02 -2.46
C GLU A 151 -6.70 -17.44 -2.95
N LEU A 152 -5.99 -16.53 -3.64
CA LEU A 152 -4.62 -16.77 -4.08
C LEU A 152 -3.66 -16.94 -2.88
N PHE A 153 -3.84 -16.14 -1.82
CA PHE A 153 -3.04 -16.27 -0.62
C PHE A 153 -3.29 -17.60 0.10
N ASP A 154 -4.54 -18.02 0.19
CA ASP A 154 -4.91 -19.32 0.75
C ASP A 154 -4.27 -20.47 -0.02
N GLU A 155 -4.24 -20.42 -1.36
CA GLU A 155 -3.52 -21.39 -2.19
C GLU A 155 -2.01 -21.42 -1.91
N ILE A 156 -1.40 -20.24 -1.71
CA ILE A 156 0.04 -20.15 -1.37
C ILE A 156 0.29 -20.84 -0.02
N LEU A 157 -0.53 -20.58 0.99
CA LEU A 157 -0.40 -21.20 2.31
C LEU A 157 -0.55 -22.71 2.24
N GLU A 158 -1.50 -23.21 1.45
CA GLU A 158 -1.68 -24.65 1.23
C GLU A 158 -0.48 -25.28 0.51
N LYS A 159 0.00 -24.68 -0.56
CA LYS A 159 1.19 -25.16 -1.31
C LYS A 159 2.46 -25.17 -0.44
N THR A 160 2.60 -24.20 0.45
CA THR A 160 3.74 -24.08 1.37
C THR A 160 3.56 -24.85 2.68
N GLN A 161 2.40 -25.49 2.87
CA GLN A 161 2.03 -26.22 4.08
C GLN A 161 2.07 -25.37 5.37
N ILE A 162 1.77 -24.06 5.23
CA ILE A 162 1.67 -23.14 6.36
C ILE A 162 0.27 -23.26 6.95
N PRO A 163 0.14 -23.59 8.26
CA PRO A 163 -1.16 -23.72 8.92
C PRO A 163 -1.91 -22.37 8.94
N ARG A 164 -3.19 -22.41 8.62
CA ARG A 164 -4.10 -21.26 8.74
C ARG A 164 -5.43 -21.67 9.36
N ALA A 165 -6.19 -20.72 9.84
CA ALA A 165 -7.58 -20.96 10.21
C ALA A 165 -8.37 -21.42 8.98
N ALA A 166 -9.12 -22.50 9.10
CA ALA A 166 -10.03 -22.93 8.05
C ALA A 166 -11.14 -21.86 7.90
N GLY A 167 -11.48 -21.51 6.66
CA GLY A 167 -12.44 -20.46 6.39
C GLY A 167 -13.03 -20.56 5.00
N GLY A 168 -13.81 -19.54 4.64
CA GLY A 168 -14.39 -19.39 3.31
C GLY A 168 -14.84 -17.97 3.05
N THR A 169 -14.85 -17.59 1.77
CA THR A 169 -15.39 -16.34 1.27
C THR A 169 -16.84 -16.55 0.88
N VAL A 170 -17.73 -15.68 1.30
CA VAL A 170 -19.18 -15.76 1.08
C VAL A 170 -19.76 -14.41 0.72
N PHE A 171 -20.92 -14.41 0.06
CA PHE A 171 -21.64 -13.20 -0.33
C PHE A 171 -23.02 -13.11 0.31
N THR A 172 -23.56 -14.24 0.77
CA THR A 172 -24.91 -14.33 1.33
C THR A 172 -24.91 -14.89 2.76
N ALA A 173 -25.98 -14.66 3.50
CA ALA A 173 -26.16 -15.21 4.83
C ALA A 173 -26.28 -16.74 4.81
N GLU A 174 -26.90 -17.27 3.78
CA GLU A 174 -27.09 -18.71 3.58
C GLU A 174 -25.74 -19.39 3.38
N GLU A 175 -24.89 -18.87 2.47
CA GLU A 175 -23.53 -19.38 2.27
C GLU A 175 -22.70 -19.30 3.55
N ALA A 176 -22.84 -18.21 4.31
CA ALA A 176 -22.13 -18.05 5.57
C ALA A 176 -22.53 -19.08 6.63
N LYS A 177 -23.84 -19.39 6.74
CA LYS A 177 -24.33 -20.46 7.63
C LYS A 177 -23.79 -21.82 7.21
N GLU A 178 -23.76 -22.13 5.91
CA GLU A 178 -23.20 -23.38 5.40
C GLU A 178 -21.72 -23.52 5.76
N VAL A 179 -20.93 -22.46 5.53
CA VAL A 179 -19.50 -22.44 5.91
C VAL A 179 -19.35 -22.58 7.43
N ALA A 180 -20.10 -21.80 8.23
CA ALA A 180 -20.02 -21.85 9.69
C ALA A 180 -20.37 -23.23 10.25
N ASN A 181 -21.44 -23.87 9.73
CA ASN A 181 -21.83 -25.20 10.14
C ASN A 181 -20.80 -26.27 9.76
N ARG A 182 -20.15 -26.13 8.59
CA ARG A 182 -19.05 -27.00 8.18
C ARG A 182 -17.82 -26.86 9.08
N LEU A 183 -17.48 -25.65 9.48
CA LEU A 183 -16.33 -25.34 10.35
C LEU A 183 -16.60 -25.67 11.82
N GLY A 184 -17.87 -25.66 12.21
CA GLY A 184 -18.33 -25.70 13.59
C GLY A 184 -18.14 -24.36 14.31
N TYR A 185 -19.09 -24.00 15.13
CA TYR A 185 -19.03 -22.78 15.95
C TYR A 185 -18.00 -22.86 17.08
N PRO A 186 -17.46 -21.73 17.59
CA PRO A 186 -17.65 -20.38 17.09
C PRO A 186 -16.84 -20.09 15.80
N VAL A 187 -17.34 -19.11 15.01
CA VAL A 187 -16.67 -18.62 13.82
C VAL A 187 -16.49 -17.10 13.89
N LEU A 188 -15.46 -16.59 13.21
CA LEU A 188 -15.20 -15.17 13.05
C LEU A 188 -15.77 -14.71 11.71
N VAL A 189 -16.63 -13.70 11.75
CA VAL A 189 -17.21 -13.08 10.56
C VAL A 189 -16.62 -11.69 10.39
N ARG A 190 -16.13 -11.38 9.20
CA ARG A 190 -15.53 -10.08 8.91
C ARG A 190 -15.71 -9.67 7.44
N PRO A 191 -15.87 -8.38 7.13
CA PRO A 191 -15.78 -7.89 5.75
C PRO A 191 -14.36 -8.06 5.21
N SER A 192 -14.20 -8.32 3.91
CA SER A 192 -12.88 -8.56 3.29
C SER A 192 -11.99 -7.32 3.26
N TYR A 193 -12.56 -6.11 3.21
CA TYR A 193 -11.83 -4.86 2.99
C TYR A 193 -11.93 -3.90 4.17
N VAL A 194 -11.65 -4.36 5.39
CA VAL A 194 -11.63 -3.49 6.57
C VAL A 194 -10.26 -3.49 7.23
N LEU A 195 -9.82 -2.30 7.64
CA LEU A 195 -8.62 -2.10 8.43
C LEU A 195 -8.97 -1.99 9.92
N GLY A 196 -8.06 -2.45 10.78
CA GLY A 196 -8.18 -2.29 12.23
C GLY A 196 -9.33 -3.07 12.87
N GLY A 197 -9.75 -4.20 12.30
CA GLY A 197 -10.77 -5.06 12.90
C GLY A 197 -12.19 -4.51 12.92
N GLN A 198 -12.46 -3.44 12.17
CA GLN A 198 -13.81 -2.88 12.07
C GLN A 198 -14.80 -3.89 11.47
N GLY A 199 -15.94 -4.05 12.12
CA GLY A 199 -16.99 -4.97 11.66
C GLY A 199 -16.70 -6.45 11.88
N MET A 200 -15.62 -6.81 12.58
CA MET A 200 -15.35 -8.21 12.97
C MET A 200 -16.25 -8.62 14.13
N LYS A 201 -16.88 -9.78 14.00
CA LYS A 201 -17.75 -10.37 15.04
C LYS A 201 -17.51 -11.86 15.17
N ILE A 202 -17.57 -12.36 16.40
CA ILE A 202 -17.57 -13.80 16.68
C ILE A 202 -19.02 -14.25 16.77
N ALA A 203 -19.41 -15.22 15.94
CA ALA A 203 -20.72 -15.80 15.93
C ALA A 203 -20.71 -17.21 16.54
N PHE A 204 -21.71 -17.52 17.34
CA PHE A 204 -21.85 -18.77 18.07
C PHE A 204 -22.99 -19.64 17.52
N ASN A 205 -23.85 -19.09 16.64
CA ASN A 205 -24.99 -19.77 16.06
C ASN A 205 -25.43 -19.10 14.73
N ASP A 206 -26.39 -19.72 14.05
CA ASP A 206 -26.91 -19.25 12.76
C ASP A 206 -27.64 -17.92 12.84
N GLU A 207 -28.33 -17.65 13.94
CA GLU A 207 -29.07 -16.42 14.16
C GLU A 207 -28.11 -15.20 14.21
N GLU A 208 -26.98 -15.36 14.91
CA GLU A 208 -25.96 -14.32 14.99
C GLU A 208 -25.27 -14.08 13.64
N ILE A 209 -25.04 -15.12 12.84
CA ILE A 209 -24.54 -15.01 11.46
C ILE A 209 -25.48 -14.13 10.64
N GLU A 210 -26.77 -14.41 10.67
CA GLU A 210 -27.79 -13.67 9.90
C GLU A 210 -27.84 -12.20 10.30
N GLU A 211 -27.79 -11.92 11.60
CA GLU A 211 -27.75 -10.56 12.13
C GLU A 211 -26.49 -9.82 11.66
N PHE A 212 -25.30 -10.43 11.78
CA PHE A 212 -24.03 -9.80 11.48
C PHE A 212 -23.88 -9.53 9.98
N ILE A 213 -24.28 -10.46 9.12
CA ILE A 213 -24.28 -10.26 7.68
C ILE A 213 -25.27 -9.17 7.28
N GLY A 214 -26.44 -9.11 7.92
CA GLY A 214 -27.39 -8.02 7.72
C GLY A 214 -26.81 -6.64 8.06
N ILE A 215 -25.95 -6.56 9.08
CA ILE A 215 -25.24 -5.31 9.45
C ILE A 215 -24.16 -4.99 8.41
N ILE A 216 -23.34 -5.97 8.04
CA ILE A 216 -22.24 -5.80 7.06
C ILE A 216 -22.80 -5.35 5.72
N ASN A 217 -23.85 -5.96 5.22
CA ASN A 217 -24.48 -5.62 3.93
C ASN A 217 -25.10 -4.21 3.89
N ARG A 218 -25.42 -3.62 5.03
CA ARG A 218 -25.86 -2.21 5.10
C ARG A 218 -24.70 -1.22 4.94
N ILE A 219 -23.47 -1.65 5.30
CA ILE A 219 -22.29 -0.80 5.32
C ILE A 219 -21.48 -0.98 4.03
N ALA A 220 -21.42 -2.20 3.51
CA ALA A 220 -20.58 -2.60 2.38
C ALA A 220 -21.36 -3.56 1.47
N GLN A 221 -22.31 -3.01 0.69
CA GLN A 221 -22.98 -3.78 -0.36
C GLN A 221 -21.95 -4.23 -1.41
N ASP A 222 -22.06 -5.48 -1.84
CA ASP A 222 -21.25 -6.09 -2.91
C ASP A 222 -19.79 -6.44 -2.55
N HIS A 223 -19.42 -6.44 -1.28
CA HIS A 223 -18.10 -6.92 -0.86
C HIS A 223 -18.16 -8.33 -0.28
N PRO A 224 -17.16 -9.19 -0.60
CA PRO A 224 -17.10 -10.51 -0.02
C PRO A 224 -16.93 -10.45 1.50
N ILE A 225 -17.54 -11.39 2.19
CA ILE A 225 -17.48 -11.57 3.64
C ILE A 225 -16.66 -12.84 3.92
N LEU A 226 -15.77 -12.76 4.89
CA LEU A 226 -14.97 -13.89 5.34
C LEU A 226 -15.60 -14.53 6.57
N VAL A 227 -15.71 -15.85 6.54
CA VAL A 227 -16.13 -16.66 7.67
C VAL A 227 -15.01 -17.63 7.99
N ASP A 228 -14.31 -17.39 9.09
CA ASP A 228 -13.14 -18.17 9.50
C ASP A 228 -13.45 -18.92 10.81
N LYS A 229 -12.86 -20.11 10.99
CA LYS A 229 -12.90 -20.81 12.27
C LYS A 229 -12.26 -19.94 13.36
N TYR A 230 -13.01 -19.61 14.41
CA TYR A 230 -12.43 -18.92 15.55
C TYR A 230 -11.55 -19.89 16.36
N LEU A 231 -10.25 -19.57 16.40
CA LEU A 231 -9.27 -20.38 17.13
C LEU A 231 -9.19 -19.87 18.57
N GLN A 232 -9.46 -20.76 19.52
CA GLN A 232 -9.32 -20.50 20.94
C GLN A 232 -7.96 -21.02 21.40
N GLY A 233 -7.08 -20.12 21.79
CA GLY A 233 -5.74 -20.49 22.22
C GLY A 233 -4.98 -19.30 22.79
N LYS A 234 -3.70 -19.51 23.08
CA LYS A 234 -2.80 -18.43 23.47
C LYS A 234 -2.39 -17.65 22.23
N GLU A 235 -2.76 -16.39 22.19
CA GLU A 235 -2.34 -15.47 21.15
C GLU A 235 -0.88 -15.06 21.38
N ILE A 236 -0.09 -15.08 20.32
CA ILE A 236 1.32 -14.68 20.33
C ILE A 236 1.55 -13.83 19.10
N GLU A 237 2.07 -12.63 19.31
CA GLU A 237 2.57 -11.74 18.28
C GLU A 237 4.09 -11.84 18.21
N VAL A 238 4.67 -11.92 17.00
CA VAL A 238 6.10 -12.12 16.75
C VAL A 238 6.66 -11.01 15.88
#